data_23f3e5d7336aebe40066087b524b0dbb
#
_entry.id   23f3e5d7336aebe40066087b524b0dbb
#
_cell.length_a   1.000
_cell.length_b   1.000
_cell.length_c   1.000
_cell.angle_alpha   90.00
_cell.angle_beta   90.00
_cell.angle_gamma   90.00
#
_symmetry.space_group_name_H-M   'P 1'
#
loop_
_entity.id
_entity.type
_entity.pdbx_description
1 polymer ?
#
loop_
_entity_poly.entity_id
_entity_poly.type
_entity_poly.pdbx_seq_one_letter_code
_entity_poly.pdbx_strand_id
1 'polypeptide(L)'
;MKIGIVGCAGRMGRMVVSEVLASAGCTLAGGTEQPGSAALGDDVAALAGGKPAGLEVGDDAKALFARSDAVIDFTAPDATAGHAVLAAEHGVALVVGTTGLEAAHRDALAQAARRCAVVQAANMSPGVNLLLSLTERCARILGDEYDIEIVEMHHRHKVDAPSGTALALGAAAAAGRGVRLESVSQRVRDGHTGPRRTGDIGFATLRGGDVAGEHAVIFAGEGERVELVHKASSRAVFARGAVRAALWTEGRPPGLYSMGDVLGFG
;
A
#
# COMPACT_ATOMS: atom_id res chain seq x y z
N MET A 1 2.60 -21.82 -2.94
CA MET A 1 1.37 -21.02 -3.02
C MET A 1 1.15 -20.57 -4.46
N LYS A 2 -0.03 -20.76 -5.03
CA LYS A 2 -0.42 -20.27 -6.38
C LYS A 2 -1.01 -18.88 -6.27
N ILE A 3 -0.37 -17.89 -6.89
CA ILE A 3 -0.78 -16.47 -6.79
C ILE A 3 -1.37 -16.00 -8.12
N GLY A 4 -2.63 -15.54 -8.10
CA GLY A 4 -3.31 -14.89 -9.19
C GLY A 4 -3.14 -13.37 -9.12
N ILE A 5 -3.09 -12.69 -10.28
CA ILE A 5 -2.93 -11.24 -10.36
C ILE A 5 -4.08 -10.65 -11.17
N VAL A 6 -4.94 -9.85 -10.53
CA VAL A 6 -5.94 -9.05 -11.25
C VAL A 6 -5.34 -7.70 -11.66
N GLY A 7 -5.65 -7.21 -12.86
CA GLY A 7 -5.02 -6.02 -13.43
C GLY A 7 -3.54 -6.25 -13.78
N CYS A 8 -3.20 -7.45 -14.28
CA CYS A 8 -1.83 -7.92 -14.48
C CYS A 8 -1.03 -7.12 -15.52
N ALA A 9 -1.69 -6.49 -16.50
CA ALA A 9 -1.04 -5.66 -17.52
C ALA A 9 -0.83 -4.20 -17.07
N GLY A 10 -1.41 -3.79 -15.93
CA GLY A 10 -1.18 -2.49 -15.32
C GLY A 10 0.25 -2.31 -14.79
N ARG A 11 0.64 -1.07 -14.49
CA ARG A 11 1.99 -0.75 -13.97
C ARG A 11 2.37 -1.56 -12.73
N MET A 12 1.47 -1.66 -11.74
CA MET A 12 1.73 -2.46 -10.54
C MET A 12 1.56 -3.94 -10.82
N GLY A 13 0.55 -4.35 -11.61
CA GLY A 13 0.33 -5.74 -11.98
C GLY A 13 1.58 -6.40 -12.57
N ARG A 14 2.22 -5.76 -13.56
CA ARG A 14 3.48 -6.25 -14.16
C ARG A 14 4.61 -6.39 -13.13
N MET A 15 4.74 -5.45 -12.19
CA MET A 15 5.74 -5.53 -11.12
C MET A 15 5.45 -6.69 -10.17
N VAL A 16 4.17 -6.93 -9.83
CA VAL A 16 3.76 -8.05 -8.98
C VAL A 16 4.00 -9.38 -9.69
N VAL A 17 3.65 -9.50 -10.99
CA VAL A 17 3.98 -10.68 -11.80
C VAL A 17 5.48 -10.95 -11.78
N SER A 18 6.31 -9.94 -12.06
CA SER A 18 7.78 -10.08 -12.02
C SER A 18 8.28 -10.53 -10.64
N GLU A 19 7.71 -10.00 -9.56
CA GLU A 19 8.09 -10.38 -8.20
C GLU A 19 7.67 -11.82 -7.85
N VAL A 20 6.46 -12.26 -8.26
CA VAL A 20 6.00 -13.64 -8.09
C VAL A 20 6.91 -14.63 -8.80
N LEU A 21 7.33 -14.29 -10.05
CA LEU A 21 8.25 -15.13 -10.83
C LEU A 21 9.65 -15.22 -10.20
N ALA A 22 10.08 -14.19 -9.45
CA ALA A 22 11.39 -14.14 -8.79
C ALA A 22 11.37 -14.70 -7.37
N SER A 23 10.20 -14.87 -6.76
CA SER A 23 10.07 -15.24 -5.34
C SER A 23 10.01 -16.75 -5.14
N ALA A 24 10.74 -17.26 -4.17
CA ALA A 24 10.60 -18.63 -3.71
C ALA A 24 9.28 -18.83 -2.93
N GLY A 25 8.74 -20.06 -2.94
CA GLY A 25 7.54 -20.43 -2.19
C GLY A 25 6.22 -20.09 -2.87
N CYS A 26 6.25 -19.42 -4.04
CA CYS A 26 5.05 -19.18 -4.83
C CYS A 26 5.25 -19.46 -6.32
N THR A 27 4.12 -19.59 -7.03
CA THR A 27 4.06 -19.76 -8.48
C THR A 27 2.95 -18.89 -9.02
N LEU A 28 3.09 -18.42 -10.26
CA LEU A 28 2.06 -17.66 -10.95
C LEU A 28 0.88 -18.59 -11.34
N ALA A 29 -0.33 -18.28 -10.84
CA ALA A 29 -1.55 -18.99 -11.21
C ALA A 29 -2.14 -18.46 -12.54
N GLY A 30 -1.85 -17.21 -12.87
CA GLY A 30 -2.33 -16.51 -14.06
C GLY A 30 -2.56 -15.04 -13.79
N GLY A 31 -3.10 -14.33 -14.77
CA GLY A 31 -3.47 -12.93 -14.64
C GLY A 31 -4.73 -12.60 -15.43
N THR A 32 -5.45 -11.58 -14.96
CA THR A 32 -6.62 -11.07 -15.68
C THR A 32 -6.56 -9.57 -15.87
N GLU A 33 -7.29 -9.12 -16.88
CA GLU A 33 -7.58 -7.71 -17.19
C GLU A 33 -9.07 -7.50 -17.39
N GLN A 34 -9.48 -6.23 -17.42
CA GLN A 34 -10.87 -5.89 -17.77
C GLN A 34 -11.22 -6.33 -19.19
N PRO A 35 -12.49 -6.66 -19.47
CA PRO A 35 -12.96 -6.96 -20.82
C PRO A 35 -12.58 -5.85 -21.81
N GLY A 36 -12.10 -6.26 -22.99
CA GLY A 36 -11.66 -5.33 -24.04
C GLY A 36 -10.24 -4.76 -23.86
N SER A 37 -9.49 -5.19 -22.86
CA SER A 37 -8.08 -4.84 -22.73
C SER A 37 -7.28 -5.34 -23.93
N ALA A 38 -6.38 -4.51 -24.45
CA ALA A 38 -5.47 -4.88 -25.54
C ALA A 38 -4.47 -5.99 -25.15
N ALA A 39 -4.33 -6.27 -23.85
CA ALA A 39 -3.42 -7.30 -23.34
C ALA A 39 -4.06 -8.71 -23.28
N LEU A 40 -5.35 -8.86 -23.61
CA LEU A 40 -6.00 -10.17 -23.61
C LEU A 40 -5.33 -11.10 -24.62
N GLY A 41 -5.03 -12.34 -24.19
CA GLY A 41 -4.31 -13.33 -24.98
C GLY A 41 -2.79 -13.23 -24.94
N ASP A 42 -2.21 -12.13 -24.44
CA ASP A 42 -0.76 -12.05 -24.25
C ASP A 42 -0.32 -12.97 -23.09
N ASP A 43 0.93 -13.42 -23.12
CA ASP A 43 1.48 -14.19 -22.00
C ASP A 43 1.76 -13.27 -20.79
N VAL A 44 1.20 -13.62 -19.63
CA VAL A 44 1.26 -12.84 -18.40
C VAL A 44 2.71 -12.58 -17.96
N ALA A 45 3.59 -13.58 -18.07
CA ALA A 45 4.98 -13.45 -17.67
C ALA A 45 5.78 -12.59 -18.66
N ALA A 46 5.51 -12.74 -19.96
CA ALA A 46 6.15 -11.93 -21.00
C ALA A 46 5.78 -10.45 -20.89
N LEU A 47 4.54 -10.10 -20.53
CA LEU A 47 4.12 -8.72 -20.24
C LEU A 47 4.92 -8.06 -19.10
N ALA A 48 5.42 -8.86 -18.16
CA ALA A 48 6.25 -8.42 -17.06
C ALA A 48 7.76 -8.45 -17.37
N GLY A 49 8.14 -8.75 -18.61
CA GLY A 49 9.55 -8.86 -19.06
C GLY A 49 10.21 -10.20 -18.74
N GLY A 50 9.43 -11.19 -18.30
CA GLY A 50 9.90 -12.54 -18.04
C GLY A 50 9.90 -13.42 -19.30
N LYS A 51 10.36 -14.67 -19.15
CA LYS A 51 10.17 -15.70 -20.18
C LYS A 51 8.70 -16.13 -20.22
N PRO A 52 8.12 -16.39 -21.39
CA PRO A 52 6.75 -16.87 -21.48
C PRO A 52 6.50 -18.08 -20.57
N ALA A 53 5.41 -18.03 -19.81
CA ALA A 53 5.00 -19.08 -18.88
C ALA A 53 3.87 -19.97 -19.44
N GLY A 54 3.35 -19.67 -20.63
CA GLY A 54 2.20 -20.35 -21.21
C GLY A 54 0.88 -20.01 -20.50
N LEU A 55 0.82 -18.86 -19.82
CA LEU A 55 -0.35 -18.37 -19.10
C LEU A 55 -0.87 -17.11 -19.81
N GLU A 56 -1.97 -17.25 -20.56
CA GLU A 56 -2.58 -16.13 -21.25
C GLU A 56 -3.35 -15.22 -20.28
N VAL A 57 -3.32 -13.90 -20.56
CA VAL A 57 -4.17 -12.92 -19.89
C VAL A 57 -5.60 -13.15 -20.29
N GLY A 58 -6.44 -13.46 -19.31
CA GLY A 58 -7.88 -13.61 -19.50
C GLY A 58 -8.67 -12.40 -18.97
N ASP A 59 -9.99 -12.43 -19.13
CA ASP A 59 -10.93 -11.48 -18.54
C ASP A 59 -11.89 -12.13 -17.52
N ASP A 60 -11.75 -13.43 -17.30
CA ASP A 60 -12.53 -14.20 -16.32
C ASP A 60 -11.80 -14.24 -14.95
N ALA A 61 -12.08 -13.25 -14.11
CA ALA A 61 -11.55 -13.22 -12.75
C ALA A 61 -12.03 -14.42 -11.93
N LYS A 62 -13.26 -14.92 -12.11
CA LYS A 62 -13.78 -16.07 -11.37
C LYS A 62 -12.95 -17.33 -11.64
N ALA A 63 -12.60 -17.59 -12.89
CA ALA A 63 -11.73 -18.71 -13.25
C ALA A 63 -10.31 -18.54 -12.66
N LEU A 64 -9.81 -17.30 -12.53
CA LEU A 64 -8.53 -17.04 -11.87
C LEU A 64 -8.59 -17.35 -10.37
N PHE A 65 -9.63 -16.88 -9.67
CA PHE A 65 -9.83 -17.18 -8.25
C PHE A 65 -9.92 -18.68 -8.00
N ALA A 66 -10.69 -19.41 -8.81
CA ALA A 66 -10.89 -20.86 -8.66
C ALA A 66 -9.58 -21.69 -8.72
N ARG A 67 -8.49 -21.18 -9.30
CA ARG A 67 -7.20 -21.86 -9.43
C ARG A 67 -6.07 -21.27 -8.58
N SER A 68 -6.37 -20.24 -7.80
CA SER A 68 -5.40 -19.51 -6.97
C SER A 68 -5.55 -19.86 -5.49
N ASP A 69 -4.45 -19.83 -4.75
CA ASP A 69 -4.44 -19.86 -3.28
C ASP A 69 -4.55 -18.46 -2.70
N ALA A 70 -4.00 -17.47 -3.41
CA ALA A 70 -4.11 -16.05 -3.09
C ALA A 70 -4.22 -15.22 -4.38
N VAL A 71 -4.92 -14.07 -4.31
CA VAL A 71 -5.00 -13.09 -5.39
C VAL A 71 -4.52 -11.74 -4.91
N ILE A 72 -3.70 -11.07 -5.75
CA ILE A 72 -3.19 -9.72 -5.47
C ILE A 72 -3.90 -8.72 -6.39
N ASP A 73 -4.42 -7.65 -5.77
CA ASP A 73 -5.26 -6.64 -6.41
C ASP A 73 -4.68 -5.23 -6.23
N PHE A 74 -4.31 -4.60 -7.37
CA PHE A 74 -3.96 -3.18 -7.49
C PHE A 74 -4.78 -2.52 -8.61
N THR A 75 -6.06 -2.81 -8.68
CA THR A 75 -6.95 -2.35 -9.75
C THR A 75 -7.63 -1.01 -9.40
N ALA A 76 -8.94 -1.02 -9.29
CA ALA A 76 -9.77 0.12 -8.98
C ALA A 76 -10.80 -0.26 -7.89
N PRO A 77 -11.34 0.70 -7.12
CA PRO A 77 -12.24 0.44 -6.00
C PRO A 77 -13.40 -0.50 -6.33
N ASP A 78 -14.15 -0.23 -7.40
CA ASP A 78 -15.32 -1.04 -7.79
C ASP A 78 -14.93 -2.46 -8.21
N ALA A 79 -13.80 -2.62 -8.93
CA ALA A 79 -13.27 -3.94 -9.28
C ALA A 79 -12.85 -4.71 -8.03
N THR A 80 -12.17 -4.04 -7.10
CA THR A 80 -11.76 -4.63 -5.81
C THR A 80 -12.96 -5.13 -5.01
N ALA A 81 -14.08 -4.41 -4.99
CA ALA A 81 -15.29 -4.88 -4.33
C ALA A 81 -15.83 -6.18 -4.98
N GLY A 82 -15.81 -6.28 -6.30
CA GLY A 82 -16.15 -7.50 -7.03
C GLY A 82 -15.18 -8.66 -6.73
N HIS A 83 -13.88 -8.38 -6.68
CA HIS A 83 -12.86 -9.36 -6.33
C HIS A 83 -13.00 -9.86 -4.88
N ALA A 84 -13.45 -9.00 -3.95
CA ALA A 84 -13.74 -9.41 -2.58
C ALA A 84 -14.86 -10.46 -2.51
N VAL A 85 -15.90 -10.31 -3.33
CA VAL A 85 -16.97 -11.32 -3.43
C VAL A 85 -16.42 -12.66 -3.93
N LEU A 86 -15.62 -12.64 -5.01
CA LEU A 86 -14.98 -13.84 -5.55
C LEU A 86 -14.04 -14.51 -4.54
N ALA A 87 -13.25 -13.72 -3.81
CA ALA A 87 -12.39 -14.24 -2.75
C ALA A 87 -13.19 -14.99 -1.67
N ALA A 88 -14.32 -14.43 -1.22
CA ALA A 88 -15.21 -15.05 -0.25
C ALA A 88 -15.89 -16.32 -0.79
N GLU A 89 -16.32 -16.32 -2.06
CA GLU A 89 -16.95 -17.49 -2.71
C GLU A 89 -16.01 -18.68 -2.81
N HIS A 90 -14.74 -18.41 -3.17
CA HIS A 90 -13.73 -19.46 -3.39
C HIS A 90 -12.88 -19.78 -2.15
N GLY A 91 -12.99 -18.99 -1.06
CA GLY A 91 -12.15 -19.15 0.13
C GLY A 91 -10.67 -18.79 -0.14
N VAL A 92 -10.40 -17.95 -1.13
CA VAL A 92 -9.06 -17.55 -1.60
C VAL A 92 -8.59 -16.32 -0.86
N ALA A 93 -7.34 -16.30 -0.40
CA ALA A 93 -6.77 -15.12 0.24
C ALA A 93 -6.71 -13.92 -0.74
N LEU A 94 -7.02 -12.72 -0.25
CA LEU A 94 -7.02 -11.50 -1.06
C LEU A 94 -6.07 -10.45 -0.48
N VAL A 95 -5.11 -9.99 -1.29
CA VAL A 95 -4.18 -8.89 -0.93
C VAL A 95 -4.54 -7.65 -1.73
N VAL A 96 -4.97 -6.60 -1.05
CA VAL A 96 -5.52 -5.39 -1.65
C VAL A 96 -4.58 -4.20 -1.43
N GLY A 97 -3.95 -3.76 -2.53
CA GLY A 97 -3.16 -2.53 -2.61
C GLY A 97 -3.89 -1.40 -3.32
N THR A 98 -5.14 -1.60 -3.72
CA THR A 98 -5.99 -0.58 -4.33
C THR A 98 -6.23 0.57 -3.35
N THR A 99 -6.04 1.80 -3.82
CA THR A 99 -6.27 3.03 -3.04
C THR A 99 -7.61 3.68 -3.41
N GLY A 100 -8.05 4.66 -2.63
CA GLY A 100 -9.31 5.36 -2.89
C GLY A 100 -10.56 4.56 -2.50
N LEU A 101 -10.41 3.54 -1.66
CA LEU A 101 -11.54 2.74 -1.17
C LEU A 101 -12.47 3.59 -0.28
N GLU A 102 -13.73 3.67 -0.64
CA GLU A 102 -14.80 4.30 0.12
C GLU A 102 -15.42 3.30 1.13
N ALA A 103 -16.42 3.75 1.90
CA ALA A 103 -17.08 2.94 2.91
C ALA A 103 -17.65 1.63 2.32
N ALA A 104 -18.38 1.70 1.20
CA ALA A 104 -18.96 0.52 0.56
C ALA A 104 -17.92 -0.51 0.13
N HIS A 105 -16.77 -0.06 -0.38
CA HIS A 105 -15.67 -0.95 -0.78
C HIS A 105 -15.03 -1.63 0.46
N ARG A 106 -14.84 -0.87 1.54
CA ARG A 106 -14.33 -1.43 2.81
C ARG A 106 -15.32 -2.43 3.43
N ASP A 107 -16.62 -2.18 3.32
CA ASP A 107 -17.65 -3.12 3.78
C ASP A 107 -17.60 -4.43 2.97
N ALA A 108 -17.39 -4.38 1.66
CA ALA A 108 -17.20 -5.57 0.82
C ALA A 108 -15.97 -6.39 1.28
N LEU A 109 -14.84 -5.74 1.56
CA LEU A 109 -13.65 -6.40 2.10
C LEU A 109 -13.92 -7.00 3.49
N ALA A 110 -14.63 -6.29 4.37
CA ALA A 110 -15.00 -6.80 5.70
C ALA A 110 -15.94 -8.01 5.61
N GLN A 111 -16.85 -8.05 4.63
CA GLN A 111 -17.68 -9.23 4.38
C GLN A 111 -16.82 -10.42 3.88
N ALA A 112 -15.92 -10.19 2.92
CA ALA A 112 -15.00 -11.22 2.43
C ALA A 112 -14.13 -11.78 3.56
N ALA A 113 -13.66 -10.93 4.46
CA ALA A 113 -12.84 -11.29 5.61
C ALA A 113 -13.53 -12.24 6.61
N ARG A 114 -14.83 -12.44 6.51
CA ARG A 114 -15.55 -13.49 7.28
C ARG A 114 -15.35 -14.90 6.71
N ARG A 115 -14.85 -15.02 5.49
CA ARG A 115 -14.75 -16.26 4.74
C ARG A 115 -13.32 -16.61 4.34
N CYS A 116 -12.44 -15.62 4.19
CA CYS A 116 -11.05 -15.79 3.79
C CYS A 116 -10.14 -14.76 4.46
N ALA A 117 -8.82 -14.94 4.36
CA ALA A 117 -7.86 -13.96 4.82
C ALA A 117 -7.78 -12.81 3.81
N VAL A 118 -8.02 -11.58 4.27
CA VAL A 118 -7.92 -10.36 3.47
C VAL A 118 -6.84 -9.47 4.07
N VAL A 119 -5.79 -9.16 3.32
CA VAL A 119 -4.77 -8.16 3.72
C VAL A 119 -5.04 -6.87 2.94
N GLN A 120 -5.35 -5.78 3.63
CA GLN A 120 -5.61 -4.49 3.01
C GLN A 120 -4.64 -3.43 3.53
N ALA A 121 -3.95 -2.74 2.61
CA ALA A 121 -3.12 -1.60 2.94
C ALA A 121 -3.07 -0.58 1.80
N ALA A 122 -3.13 0.71 2.12
CA ALA A 122 -2.94 1.79 1.15
C ALA A 122 -1.49 1.86 0.62
N ASN A 123 -0.55 1.25 1.33
CA ASN A 123 0.84 1.13 0.93
C ASN A 123 1.39 -0.23 1.35
N MET A 124 1.89 -1.01 0.40
CA MET A 124 2.42 -2.35 0.65
C MET A 124 3.91 -2.38 1.01
N SER A 125 4.62 -1.24 1.01
CA SER A 125 6.03 -1.20 1.41
C SER A 125 6.22 -1.58 2.88
N PRO A 126 7.02 -2.62 3.20
CA PRO A 126 7.36 -2.94 4.58
C PRO A 126 8.01 -1.77 5.33
N GLY A 127 8.90 -1.03 4.64
CA GLY A 127 9.58 0.13 5.23
C GLY A 127 8.64 1.27 5.57
N VAL A 128 7.64 1.57 4.71
CA VAL A 128 6.62 2.59 4.99
C VAL A 128 5.74 2.17 6.15
N ASN A 129 5.31 0.91 6.22
CA ASN A 129 4.46 0.45 7.32
C ASN A 129 5.22 0.44 8.66
N LEU A 130 6.50 0.07 8.66
CA LEU A 130 7.36 0.22 9.83
C LEU A 130 7.48 1.70 10.24
N LEU A 131 7.69 2.60 9.27
CA LEU A 131 7.79 4.04 9.52
C LEU A 131 6.50 4.59 10.15
N LEU A 132 5.32 4.16 9.70
CA LEU A 132 4.02 4.54 10.29
C LEU A 132 3.93 4.12 11.76
N SER A 133 4.25 2.87 12.08
CA SER A 133 4.24 2.36 13.45
C SER A 133 5.23 3.10 14.37
N LEU A 134 6.46 3.32 13.88
CA LEU A 134 7.47 4.08 14.64
C LEU A 134 7.06 5.54 14.84
N THR A 135 6.45 6.18 13.83
CA THR A 135 5.96 7.56 13.91
C THR A 135 4.92 7.72 15.00
N GLU A 136 3.92 6.82 15.05
CA GLU A 136 2.91 6.84 16.11
C GLU A 136 3.54 6.66 17.50
N ARG A 137 4.45 5.68 17.61
CA ARG A 137 5.12 5.39 18.87
C ARG A 137 6.00 6.55 19.33
N CYS A 138 6.79 7.16 18.43
CA CYS A 138 7.62 8.33 18.75
C CYS A 138 6.75 9.51 19.17
N ALA A 139 5.68 9.83 18.43
CA ALA A 139 4.77 10.91 18.77
C ALA A 139 4.14 10.74 20.16
N ARG A 140 3.80 9.50 20.54
CA ARG A 140 3.24 9.18 21.87
C ARG A 140 4.27 9.35 22.98
N ILE A 141 5.52 8.94 22.75
CA ILE A 141 6.59 8.99 23.77
C ILE A 141 7.11 10.41 23.96
N LEU A 142 7.34 11.12 22.85
CA LEU A 142 7.97 12.45 22.87
C LEU A 142 6.97 13.57 23.20
N GLY A 143 5.66 13.34 23.02
CA GLY A 143 4.61 14.29 23.42
C GLY A 143 4.72 15.65 22.72
N ASP A 144 4.20 16.69 23.38
CA ASP A 144 4.11 18.05 22.83
C ASP A 144 5.40 18.86 22.97
N GLU A 145 6.41 18.34 23.65
CA GLU A 145 7.74 18.96 23.76
C GLU A 145 8.53 18.90 22.45
N TYR A 146 8.12 18.02 21.51
CA TYR A 146 8.73 17.89 20.20
C TYR A 146 7.79 18.36 19.11
N ASP A 147 8.23 19.28 18.30
CA ASP A 147 7.56 19.68 17.07
C ASP A 147 7.64 18.57 16.01
N ILE A 148 6.55 18.34 15.26
CA ILE A 148 6.51 17.30 14.23
C ILE A 148 6.43 17.96 12.86
N GLU A 149 7.39 17.64 11.98
CA GLU A 149 7.41 18.06 10.59
C GLU A 149 7.55 16.84 9.67
N ILE A 150 6.78 16.79 8.60
CA ILE A 150 6.80 15.72 7.62
C ILE A 150 7.23 16.30 6.28
N VAL A 151 8.36 15.79 5.76
CA VAL A 151 8.90 16.19 4.46
C VAL A 151 8.74 15.01 3.50
N GLU A 152 8.20 15.27 2.31
CA GLU A 152 8.08 14.25 1.28
C GLU A 152 8.57 14.74 -0.08
N MET A 153 9.19 13.84 -0.84
CA MET A 153 9.63 14.12 -2.20
C MET A 153 9.19 13.02 -3.16
N HIS A 154 8.65 13.42 -4.30
CA HIS A 154 8.28 12.53 -5.41
C HIS A 154 8.68 13.13 -6.75
N HIS A 155 8.58 12.29 -7.78
CA HIS A 155 8.83 12.68 -9.17
C HIS A 155 7.97 13.87 -9.63
N ARG A 156 8.46 14.60 -10.62
CA ARG A 156 7.80 15.82 -11.17
C ARG A 156 6.36 15.62 -11.68
N HIS A 157 5.97 14.39 -11.98
CA HIS A 157 4.65 14.04 -12.54
C HIS A 157 3.60 13.67 -11.48
N LYS A 158 3.95 13.73 -10.18
CA LYS A 158 2.97 13.45 -9.11
C LYS A 158 2.04 14.65 -8.93
N VAL A 159 0.73 14.40 -9.01
CA VAL A 159 -0.31 15.45 -9.03
C VAL A 159 -0.88 15.80 -7.65
N ASP A 160 -0.91 14.85 -6.72
CA ASP A 160 -1.40 15.06 -5.35
C ASP A 160 -0.28 15.57 -4.44
N ALA A 161 -0.63 16.49 -3.53
CA ALA A 161 0.25 17.05 -2.52
C ALA A 161 -0.57 17.46 -1.25
N PRO A 162 -0.15 17.08 -0.03
CA PRO A 162 0.86 16.09 0.28
C PRO A 162 0.51 14.70 -0.25
N SER A 163 1.51 13.80 -0.39
CA SER A 163 1.27 12.41 -0.81
C SER A 163 0.40 11.65 0.19
N GLY A 164 -0.31 10.61 -0.28
CA GLY A 164 -1.10 9.75 0.60
C GLY A 164 -0.28 9.13 1.75
N THR A 165 1.00 8.80 1.50
CA THR A 165 1.91 8.30 2.54
C THR A 165 2.27 9.38 3.56
N ALA A 166 2.50 10.63 3.12
CA ALA A 166 2.75 11.74 4.04
C ALA A 166 1.53 12.00 4.93
N LEU A 167 0.32 11.98 4.36
CA LEU A 167 -0.92 12.12 5.13
C LEU A 167 -1.12 10.98 6.12
N ALA A 168 -0.77 9.74 5.75
CA ALA A 168 -0.82 8.59 6.65
C ALA A 168 0.20 8.73 7.80
N LEU A 169 1.41 9.24 7.53
CA LEU A 169 2.40 9.56 8.58
C LEU A 169 1.90 10.64 9.53
N GLY A 170 1.25 11.69 8.99
CA GLY A 170 0.59 12.71 9.81
C GLY A 170 -0.52 12.15 10.68
N ALA A 171 -1.34 11.25 10.12
CA ALA A 171 -2.40 10.58 10.89
C ALA A 171 -1.82 9.68 12.00
N ALA A 172 -0.73 8.96 11.73
CA ALA A 172 -0.02 8.16 12.72
C ALA A 172 0.57 9.04 13.85
N ALA A 173 1.19 10.18 13.51
CA ALA A 173 1.68 11.14 14.48
C ALA A 173 0.55 11.72 15.34
N ALA A 174 -0.57 12.11 14.73
CA ALA A 174 -1.75 12.61 15.41
C ALA A 174 -2.37 11.56 16.34
N ALA A 175 -2.46 10.30 15.89
CA ALA A 175 -2.93 9.18 16.70
C ALA A 175 -2.03 8.97 17.93
N GLY A 176 -0.69 9.04 17.75
CA GLY A 176 0.26 8.95 18.85
C GLY A 176 0.07 10.04 19.92
N ARG A 177 -0.40 11.23 19.50
CA ARG A 177 -0.73 12.36 20.39
C ARG A 177 -2.17 12.37 20.89
N GLY A 178 -3.01 11.44 20.47
CA GLY A 178 -4.43 11.41 20.85
C GLY A 178 -5.26 12.56 20.26
N VAL A 179 -4.86 13.12 19.11
CA VAL A 179 -5.55 14.23 18.43
C VAL A 179 -5.96 13.83 17.02
N ARG A 180 -6.85 14.63 16.39
CA ARG A 180 -7.22 14.45 15.00
C ARG A 180 -6.30 15.26 14.09
N LEU A 181 -5.81 14.65 13.01
CA LEU A 181 -4.90 15.31 12.09
C LEU A 181 -5.49 16.61 11.51
N GLU A 182 -6.79 16.62 11.20
CA GLU A 182 -7.45 17.79 10.60
C GLU A 182 -7.38 19.03 11.49
N SER A 183 -7.31 18.86 12.81
CA SER A 183 -7.25 19.98 13.76
C SER A 183 -5.84 20.55 13.98
N VAL A 184 -4.80 19.80 13.60
CA VAL A 184 -3.39 20.15 13.85
C VAL A 184 -2.53 20.20 12.60
N SER A 185 -3.11 19.92 11.43
CA SER A 185 -2.38 19.86 10.16
C SER A 185 -2.00 21.26 9.65
N GLN A 186 -0.70 21.54 9.50
CA GLN A 186 -0.16 22.76 8.92
C GLN A 186 0.52 22.45 7.58
N ARG A 187 -0.11 22.85 6.47
CA ARG A 187 0.32 22.48 5.10
C ARG A 187 0.96 23.64 4.33
N VAL A 188 0.80 24.86 4.80
CA VAL A 188 1.28 26.04 4.09
C VAL A 188 1.96 27.00 5.07
N ARG A 189 3.20 27.37 4.79
CA ARG A 189 3.93 28.45 5.43
C ARG A 189 4.56 29.29 4.33
N ASP A 190 4.04 30.50 4.14
CA ASP A 190 4.50 31.44 3.12
C ASP A 190 4.46 32.86 3.69
N GLY A 191 5.52 33.66 3.45
CA GLY A 191 5.66 35.01 3.99
C GLY A 191 5.84 35.05 5.51
N HIS A 192 5.29 36.07 6.14
CA HIS A 192 5.33 36.25 7.60
C HIS A 192 4.19 35.51 8.28
N THR A 193 4.44 34.25 8.68
CA THR A 193 3.43 33.35 9.30
C THR A 193 3.41 33.43 10.84
N GLY A 194 4.33 34.18 11.43
CA GLY A 194 4.57 34.19 12.88
C GLY A 194 5.26 32.91 13.37
N PRO A 195 5.47 32.78 14.68
CA PRO A 195 6.03 31.58 15.28
C PRO A 195 5.17 30.35 15.01
N ARG A 196 5.81 29.17 14.94
CA ARG A 196 5.13 27.88 14.87
C ARG A 196 4.21 27.70 16.08
N ARG A 197 3.00 27.22 15.85
CA ARG A 197 2.07 26.89 16.93
C ARG A 197 2.43 25.52 17.51
N THR A 198 2.53 25.43 18.84
CA THR A 198 2.74 24.17 19.55
C THR A 198 1.62 23.18 19.23
N GLY A 199 1.97 21.91 19.05
CA GLY A 199 1.02 20.84 18.73
C GLY A 199 0.71 20.66 17.23
N ASP A 200 1.05 21.63 16.38
CA ASP A 200 0.86 21.46 14.93
C ASP A 200 1.71 20.32 14.38
N ILE A 201 1.22 19.67 13.32
CA ILE A 201 1.96 18.71 12.49
C ILE A 201 2.15 19.36 11.11
N GLY A 202 3.40 19.71 10.79
CA GLY A 202 3.74 20.41 9.56
C GLY A 202 3.97 19.46 8.40
N PHE A 203 3.73 19.96 7.17
CA PHE A 203 4.00 19.25 5.93
C PHE A 203 4.78 20.11 4.96
N ALA A 204 5.85 19.54 4.38
CA ALA A 204 6.61 20.11 3.28
C ALA A 204 6.65 19.13 2.10
N THR A 205 6.26 19.62 0.92
CA THR A 205 6.15 18.80 -0.29
C THR A 205 7.19 19.23 -1.30
N LEU A 206 8.01 18.29 -1.76
CA LEU A 206 9.01 18.47 -2.81
C LEU A 206 8.63 17.68 -4.06
N ARG A 207 8.89 18.25 -5.25
CA ARG A 207 8.69 17.58 -6.55
C ARG A 207 9.93 17.77 -7.40
N GLY A 208 10.47 16.67 -7.96
CA GLY A 208 11.66 16.76 -8.81
C GLY A 208 12.08 15.38 -9.35
N GLY A 209 12.76 15.41 -10.49
CA GLY A 209 13.34 14.23 -11.11
C GLY A 209 12.34 13.10 -11.32
N ASP A 210 12.81 11.89 -11.04
CA ASP A 210 12.13 10.60 -11.12
C ASP A 210 11.95 9.91 -9.76
N VAL A 211 12.10 10.67 -8.66
CA VAL A 211 12.06 10.15 -7.28
C VAL A 211 10.81 9.30 -7.06
N ALA A 212 11.00 8.04 -6.69
CA ALA A 212 9.91 7.08 -6.51
C ALA A 212 9.04 7.41 -5.30
N GLY A 213 9.64 7.95 -4.24
CA GLY A 213 9.00 8.43 -3.02
C GLY A 213 9.96 8.42 -1.85
N GLU A 214 10.18 9.58 -1.25
CA GLU A 214 10.96 9.75 -0.02
C GLU A 214 10.08 10.43 1.02
N HIS A 215 10.22 10.02 2.27
CA HIS A 215 9.46 10.56 3.40
C HIS A 215 10.38 10.65 4.61
N ALA A 216 10.37 11.80 5.27
CA ALA A 216 11.04 12.01 6.55
C ALA A 216 10.01 12.55 7.55
N VAL A 217 9.97 11.96 8.73
CA VAL A 217 9.26 12.50 9.89
C VAL A 217 10.30 13.00 10.87
N ILE A 218 10.25 14.27 11.18
CA ILE A 218 11.19 14.99 12.03
C ILE A 218 10.48 15.32 13.34
N PHE A 219 11.05 14.88 14.44
CA PHE A 219 10.66 15.26 15.79
C PHE A 219 11.75 16.19 16.33
N ALA A 220 11.45 17.48 16.46
CA ALA A 220 12.40 18.50 16.85
C ALA A 220 12.09 19.01 18.26
N GLY A 221 12.95 18.69 19.22
CA GLY A 221 12.95 19.19 20.58
C GLY A 221 13.99 20.29 20.78
N GLU A 222 14.04 20.87 21.98
CA GLU A 222 15.07 21.81 22.33
C GLU A 222 16.41 21.09 22.53
N GLY A 223 17.40 21.43 21.72
CA GLY A 223 18.74 20.87 21.77
C GLY A 223 18.95 19.55 21.08
N GLU A 224 17.88 18.88 20.61
CA GLU A 224 17.99 17.61 19.88
C GLU A 224 16.89 17.43 18.82
N ARG A 225 17.11 16.46 17.92
CA ARG A 225 16.17 16.10 16.87
C ARG A 225 16.23 14.60 16.57
N VAL A 226 15.08 13.97 16.42
CA VAL A 226 14.94 12.58 15.95
C VAL A 226 14.34 12.59 14.56
N GLU A 227 14.93 11.86 13.62
CA GLU A 227 14.45 11.76 12.26
C GLU A 227 14.18 10.30 11.89
N LEU A 228 12.99 10.02 11.38
CA LEU A 228 12.62 8.73 10.80
C LEU A 228 12.52 8.90 9.29
N VAL A 229 13.37 8.23 8.52
CA VAL A 229 13.50 8.44 7.06
C VAL A 229 13.30 7.15 6.30
N HIS A 230 12.46 7.20 5.25
CA HIS A 230 12.28 6.15 4.28
C HIS A 230 12.51 6.69 2.86
N LYS A 231 13.33 6.00 2.07
CA LYS A 231 13.62 6.33 0.67
C LYS A 231 13.38 5.09 -0.20
N ALA A 232 12.44 5.18 -1.14
CA ALA A 232 12.20 4.14 -2.13
C ALA A 232 13.05 4.40 -3.39
N SER A 233 13.90 3.46 -3.75
CA SER A 233 14.68 3.52 -5.00
C SER A 233 13.87 3.06 -6.22
N SER A 234 12.80 2.27 -6.01
CA SER A 234 11.89 1.84 -7.06
C SER A 234 10.53 1.44 -6.49
N ARG A 235 9.53 1.30 -7.36
CA ARG A 235 8.19 0.82 -6.97
C ARG A 235 8.15 -0.70 -6.71
N ALA A 236 9.22 -1.44 -6.99
CA ALA A 236 9.29 -2.88 -6.71
C ALA A 236 9.10 -3.20 -5.21
N VAL A 237 9.39 -2.26 -4.31
CA VAL A 237 9.15 -2.42 -2.87
C VAL A 237 7.68 -2.70 -2.54
N PHE A 238 6.74 -2.16 -3.32
CA PHE A 238 5.29 -2.40 -3.14
C PHE A 238 4.88 -3.79 -3.62
N ALA A 239 5.41 -4.22 -4.78
CA ALA A 239 5.18 -5.57 -5.31
C ALA A 239 5.73 -6.63 -4.35
N ARG A 240 6.96 -6.43 -3.86
CA ARG A 240 7.61 -7.31 -2.87
C ARG A 240 6.79 -7.41 -1.58
N GLY A 241 6.28 -6.28 -1.08
CA GLY A 241 5.42 -6.27 0.09
C GLY A 241 4.09 -7.02 -0.13
N ALA A 242 3.49 -6.87 -1.31
CA ALA A 242 2.25 -7.57 -1.65
C ALA A 242 2.45 -9.09 -1.78
N VAL A 243 3.55 -9.55 -2.40
CA VAL A 243 3.90 -10.98 -2.46
C VAL A 243 4.19 -11.53 -1.06
N ARG A 244 4.91 -10.78 -0.22
CA ARG A 244 5.12 -11.14 1.19
C ARG A 244 3.79 -11.26 1.93
N ALA A 245 2.84 -10.34 1.72
CA ALA A 245 1.52 -10.41 2.33
C ALA A 245 0.75 -11.65 1.85
N ALA A 246 0.80 -11.98 0.55
CA ALA A 246 0.17 -13.17 0.02
C ALA A 246 0.73 -14.44 0.67
N LEU A 247 2.05 -14.60 0.71
CA LEU A 247 2.71 -15.75 1.37
C LEU A 247 2.37 -15.83 2.86
N TRP A 248 2.27 -14.70 3.54
CA TRP A 248 1.91 -14.62 4.96
C TRP A 248 0.49 -15.13 5.24
N THR A 249 -0.45 -15.06 4.25
CA THR A 249 -1.83 -15.54 4.45
C THR A 249 -1.94 -17.06 4.55
N GLU A 250 -0.91 -17.81 4.21
CA GLU A 250 -0.92 -19.27 4.29
C GLU A 250 -1.24 -19.76 5.71
N GLY A 251 -2.31 -20.52 5.85
CA GLY A 251 -2.77 -21.03 7.15
C GLY A 251 -3.41 -20.00 8.08
N ARG A 252 -3.62 -18.76 7.62
CA ARG A 252 -4.31 -17.75 8.43
C ARG A 252 -5.82 -17.98 8.42
N PRO A 253 -6.49 -17.81 9.56
CA PRO A 253 -7.94 -17.85 9.60
C PRO A 253 -8.57 -16.73 8.78
N PRO A 254 -9.86 -16.81 8.42
CA PRO A 254 -10.59 -15.68 7.89
C PRO A 254 -10.45 -14.45 8.79
N GLY A 255 -10.19 -13.30 8.21
CA GLY A 255 -9.96 -12.05 8.94
C GLY A 255 -9.53 -10.92 8.02
N LEU A 256 -9.73 -9.69 8.47
CA LEU A 256 -9.21 -8.47 7.84
C LEU A 256 -7.90 -8.10 8.54
N TYR A 257 -6.83 -8.11 7.79
CA TYR A 257 -5.46 -7.91 8.27
C TYR A 257 -4.85 -6.66 7.62
N SER A 258 -3.91 -6.08 8.32
CA SER A 258 -3.07 -4.97 7.88
C SER A 258 -1.66 -5.45 7.50
N MET A 259 -0.86 -4.56 6.91
CA MET A 259 0.58 -4.81 6.78
C MET A 259 1.31 -4.85 8.14
N GLY A 260 0.75 -4.23 9.19
CA GLY A 260 1.26 -4.36 10.56
C GLY A 260 1.21 -5.81 11.04
N ASP A 261 0.08 -6.51 10.80
CA ASP A 261 -0.07 -7.94 11.12
C ASP A 261 0.94 -8.80 10.34
N VAL A 262 1.08 -8.54 9.02
CA VAL A 262 2.05 -9.24 8.15
C VAL A 262 3.49 -9.07 8.63
N LEU A 263 3.81 -7.92 9.22
CA LEU A 263 5.15 -7.58 9.69
C LEU A 263 5.38 -7.91 11.17
N GLY A 264 4.33 -8.30 11.91
CA GLY A 264 4.41 -8.75 13.30
C GLY A 264 4.46 -7.62 14.34
N PHE A 265 3.90 -6.46 14.02
CA PHE A 265 3.75 -5.33 14.96
C PHE A 265 2.33 -4.72 14.96
N GLY A 266 1.35 -5.42 14.39
CA GLY A 266 -0.07 -5.09 14.43
C GLY A 266 -0.75 -5.58 15.69
#